data_a75c9b3c9ec0124352906a588764ed0c
#
_entry.id   a75c9b3c9ec0124352906a588764ed0c
#
_cell.length_a   1.000
_cell.length_b   1.000
_cell.length_c   1.000
_cell.angle_alpha   90.00
_cell.angle_beta   90.00
_cell.angle_gamma   90.00
#
_symmetry.space_group_name_H-M   'P 1'
#
loop_
_entity.id
_entity.type
_entity.pdbx_description
1 polymer ?
#
loop_
_entity_poly.entity_id
_entity_poly.type
_entity_poly.pdbx_seq_one_letter_code
_entity_poly.pdbx_strand_id
1 'polypeptide(L)'
;SMGSLNIRQITTIVNTFKNNWSGAIGIHAHDSMGNAINNSMQAVNDGASWVDSTVTGMGRGPGNAQTEYLSIELDSYRDLDTNKTKLFKLIRNHFKPLKGQYGWGINSYYYLAGKHNIHPTYIQKMISDTRYDEEDIISVINYLKEQGGKGFNPDVLETARHFYSGNAQGTWKPE
;
A
#
# COMPACT_ATOMS: atom_id res chain seq x y z
N SER A 1 8.51 1.71 0.11
CA SER A 1 7.56 2.23 -0.90
C SER A 1 6.53 1.20 -1.35
N MET A 2 6.73 -0.08 -1.12
CA MET A 2 5.82 -1.13 -1.60
C MET A 2 4.69 -1.47 -0.62
N GLY A 3 4.70 -0.94 0.61
CA GLY A 3 3.68 -1.22 1.62
C GLY A 3 3.56 -2.69 2.02
N SER A 4 4.64 -3.48 1.87
CA SER A 4 4.68 -4.92 2.10
C SER A 4 5.35 -5.32 3.43
N LEU A 5 5.86 -4.35 4.19
CA LEU A 5 6.52 -4.62 5.47
C LEU A 5 5.52 -5.03 6.55
N ASN A 6 5.98 -5.90 7.45
CA ASN A 6 5.28 -6.26 8.67
C ASN A 6 5.92 -5.58 9.90
N ILE A 7 5.25 -5.67 11.06
CA ILE A 7 5.68 -5.01 12.30
C ILE A 7 7.09 -5.43 12.74
N ARG A 8 7.48 -6.71 12.58
CA ARG A 8 8.83 -7.17 12.96
C ARG A 8 9.92 -6.52 12.11
N GLN A 9 9.65 -6.35 10.81
CA GLN A 9 10.57 -5.66 9.90
C GLN A 9 10.67 -4.17 10.24
N ILE A 10 9.57 -3.52 10.63
CA ILE A 10 9.58 -2.12 11.11
C ILE A 10 10.46 -2.00 12.35
N THR A 11 10.28 -2.87 13.36
CA THR A 11 11.13 -2.87 14.55
C THR A 11 12.61 -2.99 14.20
N THR A 12 12.96 -3.91 13.30
CA THR A 12 14.36 -4.08 12.84
C THR A 12 14.88 -2.81 12.19
N ILE A 13 14.10 -2.19 11.30
CA ILE A 13 14.51 -0.96 10.59
C ILE A 13 14.68 0.20 11.57
N VAL A 14 13.71 0.46 12.44
CA VAL A 14 13.77 1.57 13.41
C VAL A 14 14.96 1.40 14.35
N ASN A 15 15.19 0.18 14.87
CA ASN A 15 16.35 -0.08 15.74
C ASN A 15 17.69 0.08 15.00
N THR A 16 17.75 -0.29 13.72
CA THR A 16 18.95 -0.06 12.90
C THR A 16 19.23 1.44 12.78
N PHE A 17 18.20 2.25 12.52
CA PHE A 17 18.36 3.71 12.49
C PHE A 17 18.80 4.27 13.85
N LYS A 18 18.17 3.86 14.96
CA LYS A 18 18.52 4.32 16.30
C LYS A 18 19.97 4.02 16.69
N ASN A 19 20.49 2.90 16.24
CA ASN A 19 21.89 2.52 16.51
C ASN A 19 22.92 3.32 15.71
N ASN A 20 22.51 3.94 14.61
CA ASN A 20 23.40 4.64 13.68
C ASN A 20 23.06 6.13 13.49
N TRP A 21 21.97 6.61 14.10
CA TRP A 21 21.47 7.98 13.96
C TRP A 21 20.90 8.50 15.27
N SER A 22 21.37 9.66 15.69
CA SER A 22 20.96 10.31 16.96
C SER A 22 19.80 11.31 16.82
N GLY A 23 19.42 11.63 15.60
CA GLY A 23 18.34 12.59 15.33
C GLY A 23 16.96 11.94 15.35
N ALA A 24 15.95 12.75 15.06
CA ALA A 24 14.56 12.29 14.95
C ALA A 24 14.37 11.26 13.81
N ILE A 25 13.55 10.26 14.05
CA ILE A 25 13.18 9.23 13.07
C ILE A 25 11.69 9.40 12.76
N GLY A 26 11.35 9.32 11.47
CA GLY A 26 9.97 9.35 11.02
C GLY A 26 9.61 8.11 10.21
N ILE A 27 8.31 7.82 10.13
CA ILE A 27 7.77 6.77 9.27
C ILE A 27 6.74 7.35 8.29
N HIS A 28 6.88 6.94 7.02
CA HIS A 28 5.87 7.09 5.97
C HIS A 28 5.46 5.70 5.48
N ALA A 29 4.26 5.25 5.84
CA ALA A 29 3.80 3.90 5.56
C ALA A 29 2.74 3.86 4.46
N HIS A 30 3.02 3.08 3.40
CA HIS A 30 2.03 2.73 2.38
C HIS A 30 1.19 1.53 2.81
N ASP A 31 -0.04 1.41 2.27
CA ASP A 31 -1.06 0.50 2.77
C ASP A 31 -1.38 -0.68 1.83
N SER A 32 -0.43 -1.15 1.03
CA SER A 32 -0.67 -2.25 0.06
C SER A 32 -1.25 -3.51 0.71
N MET A 33 -0.87 -3.81 1.94
CA MET A 33 -1.29 -5.00 2.69
C MET A 33 -2.15 -4.67 3.92
N GLY A 34 -2.69 -3.45 4.05
CA GLY A 34 -3.49 -3.06 5.21
C GLY A 34 -2.68 -2.90 6.51
N ASN A 35 -1.36 -2.78 6.42
CA ASN A 35 -0.49 -2.74 7.59
C ASN A 35 -0.02 -1.33 7.97
N ALA A 36 -0.42 -0.29 7.21
CA ALA A 36 0.16 1.03 7.39
C ALA A 36 -0.03 1.60 8.80
N ILE A 37 -1.20 1.43 9.40
CA ILE A 37 -1.47 1.89 10.78
C ILE A 37 -0.65 1.08 11.79
N ASN A 38 -0.69 -0.24 11.72
CA ASN A 38 0.05 -1.11 12.64
C ASN A 38 1.56 -0.86 12.55
N ASN A 39 2.09 -0.69 11.34
CA ASN A 39 3.48 -0.37 11.10
C ASN A 39 3.86 1.01 11.65
N SER A 40 2.98 2.01 11.49
CA SER A 40 3.19 3.35 12.02
C SER A 40 3.21 3.35 13.55
N MET A 41 2.25 2.67 14.19
CA MET A 41 2.21 2.55 15.65
C MET A 41 3.38 1.74 16.20
N GLN A 42 3.82 0.68 15.48
CA GLN A 42 5.03 -0.05 15.87
C GLN A 42 6.26 0.86 15.82
N ALA A 43 6.41 1.67 14.78
CA ALA A 43 7.52 2.63 14.70
C ALA A 43 7.51 3.63 15.85
N VAL A 44 6.33 4.13 16.25
CA VAL A 44 6.17 5.00 17.43
C VAL A 44 6.61 4.28 18.70
N ASN A 45 6.15 3.04 18.92
CA ASN A 45 6.55 2.21 20.06
C ASN A 45 8.06 1.98 20.11
N ASP A 46 8.70 1.83 18.95
CA ASP A 46 10.15 1.64 18.82
C ASP A 46 10.94 2.97 18.88
N GLY A 47 10.26 4.13 18.99
CA GLY A 47 10.86 5.45 19.24
C GLY A 47 10.90 6.39 18.03
N ALA A 48 10.13 6.13 16.97
CA ALA A 48 9.90 7.14 15.94
C ALA A 48 9.08 8.31 16.53
N SER A 49 9.50 9.54 16.22
CA SER A 49 8.88 10.77 16.72
C SER A 49 8.02 11.49 15.68
N TRP A 50 8.06 11.05 14.42
CA TRP A 50 7.28 11.59 13.32
C TRP A 50 6.54 10.48 12.58
N VAL A 51 5.28 10.73 12.26
CA VAL A 51 4.46 9.78 11.48
C VAL A 51 3.71 10.56 10.41
N ASP A 52 3.89 10.15 9.16
CA ASP A 52 3.11 10.68 8.04
C ASP A 52 1.80 9.94 7.89
N SER A 53 0.75 10.69 7.63
CA SER A 53 -0.56 10.12 7.29
C SER A 53 -1.33 11.03 6.34
N THR A 54 -2.31 10.49 5.67
CA THR A 54 -3.20 11.26 4.79
C THR A 54 -4.66 10.93 5.12
N VAL A 55 -5.54 11.93 4.97
CA VAL A 55 -6.97 11.74 5.25
C VAL A 55 -7.52 10.68 4.30
N THR A 56 -8.22 9.67 4.86
CA THR A 56 -8.71 8.46 4.15
C THR A 56 -7.65 7.65 3.41
N GLY A 57 -6.38 7.83 3.78
CA GLY A 57 -5.25 7.20 3.11
C GLY A 57 -5.01 7.74 1.70
N MET A 58 -5.43 8.99 1.41
CA MET A 58 -5.31 9.59 0.08
C MET A 58 -3.87 9.52 -0.42
N GLY A 59 -3.70 8.93 -1.60
CA GLY A 59 -2.40 8.74 -2.21
C GLY A 59 -2.49 7.89 -3.48
N ARG A 60 -1.36 7.67 -4.12
CA ARG A 60 -1.31 6.85 -5.33
C ARG A 60 -1.52 5.37 -4.97
N GLY A 61 -2.31 4.67 -5.80
CA GLY A 61 -2.52 3.23 -5.69
C GLY A 61 -3.15 2.82 -4.35
N PRO A 62 -2.49 1.97 -3.54
CA PRO A 62 -3.04 1.45 -2.29
C PRO A 62 -3.15 2.50 -1.19
N GLY A 63 -2.61 3.70 -1.40
CA GLY A 63 -2.65 4.78 -0.43
C GLY A 63 -1.65 4.64 0.72
N ASN A 64 -1.91 5.41 1.77
CA ASN A 64 -1.04 5.63 2.93
C ASN A 64 -1.75 5.30 4.24
N ALA A 65 -1.04 5.40 5.35
CA ALA A 65 -1.64 5.40 6.68
C ALA A 65 -2.77 6.44 6.76
N GLN A 66 -3.94 6.04 7.27
CA GLN A 66 -5.13 6.89 7.32
C GLN A 66 -5.11 7.78 8.56
N THR A 67 -5.21 9.10 8.37
CA THR A 67 -5.14 10.09 9.47
C THR A 67 -6.20 9.82 10.55
N GLU A 68 -7.43 9.48 10.15
CA GLU A 68 -8.52 9.19 11.06
C GLU A 68 -8.23 8.01 11.98
N TYR A 69 -7.65 6.93 11.48
CA TYR A 69 -7.30 5.76 12.29
C TYR A 69 -6.06 6.04 13.12
N LEU A 70 -5.03 6.63 12.52
CA LEU A 70 -3.82 7.00 13.25
C LEU A 70 -4.11 7.93 14.42
N SER A 71 -5.02 8.90 14.24
CA SER A 71 -5.38 9.83 15.32
C SER A 71 -6.10 9.14 16.49
N ILE A 72 -6.87 8.09 16.23
CA ILE A 72 -7.51 7.28 17.27
C ILE A 72 -6.46 6.47 18.03
N GLU A 73 -5.57 5.79 17.33
CA GLU A 73 -4.50 4.99 17.92
C GLU A 73 -3.53 5.85 18.74
N LEU A 74 -3.16 7.04 18.24
CA LEU A 74 -2.30 7.97 18.96
C LEU A 74 -2.97 8.57 20.20
N ASP A 75 -4.28 8.80 20.19
CA ASP A 75 -5.00 9.21 21.38
C ASP A 75 -4.94 8.12 22.45
N SER A 76 -5.22 6.87 22.08
CA SER A 76 -5.10 5.72 23.00
C SER A 76 -3.67 5.55 23.52
N TYR A 77 -2.66 5.71 22.67
CA TYR A 77 -1.25 5.62 23.04
C TYR A 77 -0.81 6.72 24.03
N ARG A 78 -1.41 7.92 23.93
CA ARG A 78 -1.07 9.09 24.76
C ARG A 78 -2.02 9.33 25.93
N ASP A 79 -3.00 8.46 26.14
CA ASP A 79 -4.08 8.63 27.10
C ASP A 79 -4.82 9.97 26.89
N LEU A 80 -5.20 10.26 25.65
CA LEU A 80 -5.92 11.45 25.22
C LEU A 80 -7.31 11.07 24.71
N ASP A 81 -8.23 12.02 24.78
CA ASP A 81 -9.56 11.93 24.16
C ASP A 81 -9.83 13.20 23.34
N THR A 82 -9.30 13.22 22.13
CA THR A 82 -9.47 14.38 21.25
C THR A 82 -10.73 14.25 20.39
N ASN A 83 -11.46 15.36 20.26
CA ASN A 83 -12.72 15.40 19.51
C ASN A 83 -12.48 15.25 17.99
N LYS A 84 -12.89 14.12 17.41
CA LYS A 84 -12.75 13.78 15.98
C LYS A 84 -13.89 14.31 15.10
N THR A 85 -14.90 14.99 15.65
CA THR A 85 -16.11 15.40 14.92
C THR A 85 -15.79 16.21 13.66
N LYS A 86 -14.84 17.15 13.75
CA LYS A 86 -14.45 17.99 12.60
C LYS A 86 -13.77 17.17 11.51
N LEU A 87 -12.89 16.25 11.90
CA LEU A 87 -12.21 15.33 10.98
C LEU A 87 -13.23 14.44 10.26
N PHE A 88 -14.16 13.83 10.98
CA PHE A 88 -15.18 12.96 10.37
C PHE A 88 -16.16 13.72 9.47
N LYS A 89 -16.49 14.98 9.81
CA LYS A 89 -17.27 15.84 8.89
C LYS A 89 -16.50 16.14 7.61
N LEU A 90 -15.22 16.47 7.71
CA LEU A 90 -14.33 16.69 6.57
C LEU A 90 -14.27 15.46 5.66
N ILE A 91 -14.06 14.28 6.25
CA ILE A 91 -14.03 13.01 5.53
C ILE A 91 -15.34 12.78 4.79
N ARG A 92 -16.46 12.87 5.48
CA ARG A 92 -17.78 12.63 4.89
C ARG A 92 -18.09 13.57 3.75
N ASN A 93 -17.80 14.85 3.92
CA ASN A 93 -18.24 15.89 2.98
C ASN A 93 -17.30 16.04 1.78
N HIS A 94 -16.01 15.71 1.92
CA HIS A 94 -15.01 15.99 0.90
C HIS A 94 -14.21 14.74 0.48
N PHE A 95 -13.61 14.04 1.43
CA PHE A 95 -12.68 12.95 1.08
C PHE A 95 -13.38 11.68 0.63
N LYS A 96 -14.54 11.34 1.19
CA LYS A 96 -15.31 10.17 0.75
C LYS A 96 -15.79 10.28 -0.72
N PRO A 97 -16.34 11.42 -1.17
CA PRO A 97 -16.63 11.64 -2.58
C PRO A 97 -15.39 11.57 -3.48
N LEU A 98 -14.28 12.21 -3.07
CA LEU A 98 -13.02 12.18 -3.82
C LEU A 98 -12.49 10.75 -3.93
N LYS A 99 -12.51 9.97 -2.83
CA LYS A 99 -12.09 8.57 -2.84
C LYS A 99 -12.92 7.74 -3.81
N GLY A 100 -14.23 7.97 -3.87
CA GLY A 100 -15.12 7.34 -4.85
C GLY A 100 -14.78 7.70 -6.30
N GLN A 101 -14.37 8.96 -6.54
CA GLN A 101 -14.03 9.44 -7.87
C GLN A 101 -12.64 8.95 -8.35
N TYR A 102 -11.64 8.93 -7.48
CA TYR A 102 -10.24 8.66 -7.85
C TYR A 102 -9.76 7.27 -7.47
N GLY A 103 -10.49 6.52 -6.65
CA GLY A 103 -10.29 5.10 -6.44
C GLY A 103 -9.02 4.69 -5.68
N TRP A 104 -8.44 5.57 -4.83
CA TRP A 104 -7.28 5.15 -4.01
C TRP A 104 -7.68 4.23 -2.87
N GLY A 105 -6.72 3.45 -2.40
CA GLY A 105 -6.84 2.58 -1.25
C GLY A 105 -6.58 1.12 -1.58
N ILE A 106 -6.50 0.32 -0.53
CA ILE A 106 -6.26 -1.12 -0.64
C ILE A 106 -7.39 -1.83 -1.40
N ASN A 107 -7.02 -2.83 -2.20
CA ASN A 107 -7.90 -3.82 -2.78
C ASN A 107 -7.19 -5.17 -2.86
N SER A 108 -7.89 -6.22 -3.29
CA SER A 108 -7.35 -7.58 -3.37
C SER A 108 -6.10 -7.68 -4.25
N TYR A 109 -6.03 -6.93 -5.35
CA TYR A 109 -4.88 -6.95 -6.25
C TYR A 109 -3.64 -6.30 -5.63
N TYR A 110 -3.80 -5.16 -4.94
CA TYR A 110 -2.70 -4.54 -4.20
C TYR A 110 -2.21 -5.43 -3.07
N TYR A 111 -3.13 -6.09 -2.36
CA TYR A 111 -2.78 -7.03 -1.30
C TYR A 111 -1.95 -8.20 -1.85
N LEU A 112 -2.41 -8.83 -2.94
CA LEU A 112 -1.72 -9.94 -3.59
C LEU A 112 -0.35 -9.52 -4.12
N ALA A 113 -0.26 -8.38 -4.80
CA ALA A 113 1.00 -7.82 -5.27
C ALA A 113 1.98 -7.54 -4.11
N GLY A 114 1.50 -6.94 -3.03
CA GLY A 114 2.28 -6.69 -1.81
C GLY A 114 2.82 -7.97 -1.18
N LYS A 115 2.03 -9.04 -1.17
CA LYS A 115 2.43 -10.36 -0.67
C LYS A 115 3.64 -10.92 -1.42
N HIS A 116 3.77 -10.61 -2.70
CA HIS A 116 4.85 -11.05 -3.57
C HIS A 116 5.93 -9.98 -3.82
N ASN A 117 5.91 -8.87 -3.09
CA ASN A 117 6.81 -7.73 -3.27
C ASN A 117 6.80 -7.15 -4.70
N ILE A 118 5.65 -7.17 -5.36
CA ILE A 118 5.43 -6.56 -6.67
C ILE A 118 5.10 -5.07 -6.48
N HIS A 119 5.72 -4.22 -7.31
CA HIS A 119 5.54 -2.77 -7.21
C HIS A 119 4.10 -2.36 -7.54
N PRO A 120 3.42 -1.56 -6.68
CA PRO A 120 1.98 -1.27 -6.82
C PRO A 120 1.62 -0.52 -8.11
N THR A 121 2.58 0.12 -8.78
CA THR A 121 2.34 0.78 -10.07
C THR A 121 1.90 -0.19 -11.16
N TYR A 122 2.34 -1.46 -11.14
CA TYR A 122 1.83 -2.48 -12.06
C TYR A 122 0.31 -2.62 -11.93
N ILE A 123 -0.16 -2.80 -10.70
CA ILE A 123 -1.59 -2.93 -10.39
C ILE A 123 -2.34 -1.66 -10.79
N GLN A 124 -1.82 -0.48 -10.43
CA GLN A 124 -2.44 0.79 -10.76
C GLN A 124 -2.62 0.97 -12.27
N LYS A 125 -1.62 0.60 -13.05
CA LYS A 125 -1.69 0.68 -14.52
C LYS A 125 -2.72 -0.28 -15.10
N MET A 126 -2.77 -1.52 -14.63
CA MET A 126 -3.73 -2.50 -15.12
C MET A 126 -5.18 -2.13 -14.75
N ILE A 127 -5.45 -1.77 -13.50
CA ILE A 127 -6.81 -1.37 -13.07
C ILE A 127 -7.32 -0.13 -13.83
N SER A 128 -6.44 0.78 -14.23
CA SER A 128 -6.82 1.98 -14.98
C SER A 128 -6.93 1.78 -16.49
N ASP A 129 -6.65 0.59 -16.99
CA ASP A 129 -6.64 0.25 -18.41
C ASP A 129 -7.69 -0.83 -18.71
N THR A 130 -8.73 -0.47 -19.44
CA THR A 130 -9.86 -1.36 -19.78
C THR A 130 -9.48 -2.56 -20.66
N ARG A 131 -8.22 -2.64 -21.10
CA ARG A 131 -7.69 -3.79 -21.83
C ARG A 131 -7.32 -4.97 -20.94
N TYR A 132 -7.32 -4.79 -19.61
CA TYR A 132 -7.04 -5.83 -18.62
C TYR A 132 -8.33 -6.21 -17.90
N ASP A 133 -8.71 -7.46 -17.94
CA ASP A 133 -9.72 -8.04 -17.09
C ASP A 133 -9.09 -8.64 -15.81
N GLU A 134 -9.91 -9.27 -14.97
CA GLU A 134 -9.44 -9.88 -13.72
C GLU A 134 -8.45 -11.02 -13.95
N GLU A 135 -8.66 -11.82 -15.01
CA GLU A 135 -7.80 -12.96 -15.34
C GLU A 135 -6.44 -12.45 -15.84
N ASP A 136 -6.43 -11.40 -16.65
CA ASP A 136 -5.21 -10.73 -17.12
C ASP A 136 -4.39 -10.19 -15.95
N ILE A 137 -5.04 -9.51 -15.00
CA ILE A 137 -4.36 -8.93 -13.84
C ILE A 137 -3.70 -10.03 -12.99
N ILE A 138 -4.41 -11.11 -12.70
CA ILE A 138 -3.88 -12.24 -11.93
C ILE A 138 -2.73 -12.92 -12.68
N SER A 139 -2.87 -13.10 -13.97
CA SER A 139 -1.85 -13.71 -14.82
C SER A 139 -0.55 -12.90 -14.85
N VAL A 140 -0.66 -11.57 -14.98
CA VAL A 140 0.49 -10.66 -14.91
C VAL A 140 1.14 -10.68 -13.52
N ILE A 141 0.35 -10.74 -12.45
CA ILE A 141 0.88 -10.87 -11.07
C ILE A 141 1.70 -12.17 -10.95
N ASN A 142 1.20 -13.30 -11.46
CA ASN A 142 1.91 -14.57 -11.43
C ASN A 142 3.21 -14.51 -12.23
N TYR A 143 3.21 -13.91 -13.41
CA TYR A 143 4.42 -13.67 -14.19
C TYR A 143 5.45 -12.82 -13.41
N LEU A 144 5.02 -11.70 -12.82
CA LEU A 144 5.89 -10.82 -12.05
C LEU A 144 6.42 -11.46 -10.75
N LYS A 145 5.68 -12.40 -10.17
CA LYS A 145 6.13 -13.20 -9.03
C LYS A 145 7.36 -14.04 -9.38
N GLU A 146 7.39 -14.61 -10.59
CA GLU A 146 8.49 -15.47 -11.06
C GLU A 146 9.66 -14.65 -11.60
N GLN A 147 9.39 -13.63 -12.41
CA GLN A 147 10.41 -12.83 -13.07
C GLN A 147 10.97 -11.68 -12.20
N GLY A 148 10.28 -11.34 -11.12
CA GLY A 148 10.63 -10.24 -10.22
C GLY A 148 9.97 -8.92 -10.62
N GLY A 149 9.17 -8.35 -9.72
CA GLY A 149 8.40 -7.12 -9.93
C GLY A 149 8.68 -6.02 -8.92
N LYS A 150 9.85 -6.02 -8.24
CA LYS A 150 10.18 -5.05 -7.17
C LYS A 150 10.30 -3.61 -7.65
N GLY A 151 10.77 -3.40 -8.87
CA GLY A 151 10.80 -2.11 -9.53
C GLY A 151 9.79 -2.07 -10.68
N PHE A 152 9.13 -0.93 -10.90
CA PHE A 152 8.23 -0.79 -12.04
C PHE A 152 9.05 -0.61 -13.33
N ASN A 153 8.75 -1.46 -14.32
CA ASN A 153 9.27 -1.35 -15.68
C ASN A 153 8.10 -1.53 -16.67
N PRO A 154 7.79 -0.52 -17.50
CA PRO A 154 6.71 -0.60 -18.47
C PRO A 154 6.92 -1.69 -19.54
N ASP A 155 8.17 -1.97 -19.93
CA ASP A 155 8.48 -2.99 -20.93
C ASP A 155 8.18 -4.39 -20.39
N VAL A 156 8.41 -4.63 -19.09
CA VAL A 156 8.05 -5.88 -18.42
C VAL A 156 6.54 -6.05 -18.37
N LEU A 157 5.79 -4.96 -18.12
CA LEU A 157 4.32 -5.02 -18.14
C LEU A 157 3.78 -5.35 -19.54
N GLU A 158 4.32 -4.72 -20.57
CA GLU A 158 3.92 -4.99 -21.96
C GLU A 158 4.28 -6.42 -22.38
N THR A 159 5.47 -6.91 -22.00
CA THR A 159 5.89 -8.30 -22.24
C THR A 159 4.95 -9.29 -21.59
N ALA A 160 4.60 -9.07 -20.31
CA ALA A 160 3.68 -9.93 -19.58
C ALA A 160 2.31 -9.96 -20.27
N ARG A 161 1.81 -8.81 -20.71
CA ARG A 161 0.53 -8.71 -21.42
C ARG A 161 0.55 -9.53 -22.72
N HIS A 162 1.59 -9.38 -23.56
CA HIS A 162 1.72 -10.15 -24.81
C HIS A 162 1.83 -11.65 -24.56
N PHE A 163 2.54 -12.05 -23.53
CA PHE A 163 2.69 -13.46 -23.15
C PHE A 163 1.33 -14.12 -22.87
N TYR A 164 0.45 -13.42 -22.16
CA TYR A 164 -0.88 -13.97 -21.81
C TYR A 164 -1.92 -13.79 -22.92
N SER A 165 -1.92 -12.68 -23.65
CA SER A 165 -2.79 -12.51 -24.82
C SER A 165 -2.50 -13.55 -25.92
N GLY A 166 -1.25 -14.02 -26.04
CA GLY A 166 -0.87 -15.11 -26.95
C GLY A 166 -1.32 -16.49 -26.47
N ASN A 167 -1.45 -16.70 -25.17
CA ASN A 167 -1.87 -17.97 -24.55
C ASN A 167 -3.40 -18.12 -24.41
N ALA A 168 -4.17 -17.06 -24.60
CA ALA A 168 -5.64 -17.16 -24.68
C ALA A 168 -6.12 -18.03 -25.84
N GLN A 169 -5.25 -18.40 -26.79
CA GLN A 169 -5.52 -19.40 -27.84
C GLN A 169 -5.02 -20.82 -27.50
N GLY A 170 -4.39 -21.06 -26.38
CA GLY A 170 -3.80 -22.35 -26.03
C GLY A 170 -3.75 -22.59 -24.54
N THR A 171 -4.78 -23.20 -24.00
CA THR A 171 -4.77 -24.06 -22.78
C THR A 171 -3.57 -23.91 -21.85
N TRP A 172 -3.57 -22.87 -21.02
CA TRP A 172 -2.85 -22.94 -19.76
C TRP A 172 -3.66 -23.83 -18.80
N LYS A 173 -3.11 -24.96 -18.38
CA LYS A 173 -3.60 -25.75 -17.25
C LYS A 173 -2.62 -25.55 -16.13
N PRO A 174 -3.06 -25.09 -14.95
CA PRO A 174 -2.22 -25.15 -13.75
C PRO A 174 -1.96 -26.62 -13.43
N GLU A 175 -0.68 -26.98 -13.23
CA GLU A 175 -0.30 -28.22 -12.54
C GLU A 175 -0.50 -28.09 -11.03
#